data_b9b6bba1824679afe8319327f29badec
#
_entry.id   b9b6bba1824679afe8319327f29badec
#
_cell.length_a   1.000
_cell.length_b   1.000
_cell.length_c   1.000
_cell.angle_alpha   90.00
_cell.angle_beta   90.00
_cell.angle_gamma   90.00
#
_symmetry.space_group_name_H-M   'P 1'
#
loop_
_entity.id
_entity.type
_entity.pdbx_description
1 polymer ?
#
loop_
_entity_poly.entity_id
_entity_poly.type
_entity_poly.pdbx_seq_one_letter_code
_entity_poly.pdbx_strand_id
1 'polypeptide(L)'
;MVCFESLNFFTDQIRLMLCMYMGYPLGVILNHFVKGTTLRHLFSFFTGFLLQLYMYRGQFFHTLLMTFVAYGLMKFAPRQKQTTFVFVWVMAYLSFQHIYRMWANFGGYDMDITTYSMILTAKLSALSFCFKDGGEKEENLLPE
;
A
#
# COMPACT_ATOMS: atom_id res chain seq x y z
N MET A 1 20.11 26.19 7.09
CA MET A 1 19.84 24.77 6.80
C MET A 1 18.55 24.32 7.50
N VAL A 2 18.41 24.50 8.80
CA VAL A 2 17.21 24.11 9.59
C VAL A 2 15.88 24.71 9.07
N CYS A 3 15.89 25.94 8.60
CA CYS A 3 14.67 26.64 8.12
C CYS A 3 14.13 26.05 6.80
N PHE A 4 15.00 25.49 5.95
CA PHE A 4 14.61 24.87 4.67
C PHE A 4 14.02 23.47 4.88
N GLU A 5 14.51 22.72 5.84
CA GLU A 5 13.96 21.41 6.23
C GLU A 5 12.58 21.56 6.88
N SER A 6 12.39 22.58 7.74
CA SER A 6 11.09 22.87 8.33
C SER A 6 10.02 23.25 7.30
N LEU A 7 10.41 23.96 6.24
CA LEU A 7 9.51 24.33 5.14
C LEU A 7 9.09 23.09 4.31
N ASN A 8 10.02 22.18 4.05
CA ASN A 8 9.73 20.93 3.34
C ASN A 8 8.79 20.03 4.16
N PHE A 9 9.06 19.88 5.45
CA PHE A 9 8.22 19.13 6.36
C PHE A 9 6.77 19.68 6.41
N PHE A 10 6.61 21.00 6.50
CA PHE A 10 5.29 21.63 6.49
C PHE A 10 4.57 21.44 5.15
N THR A 11 5.30 21.49 4.05
CA THR A 11 4.77 21.25 2.70
C THR A 11 4.29 19.81 2.54
N ASP A 12 5.01 18.82 3.05
CA ASP A 12 4.64 17.41 2.96
C ASP A 12 3.43 17.09 3.84
N GLN A 13 3.30 17.72 5.01
CA GLN A 13 2.10 17.59 5.84
C GLN A 13 0.86 18.17 5.15
N ILE A 14 0.99 19.33 4.49
CA ILE A 14 -0.11 19.92 3.72
C ILE A 14 -0.50 19.00 2.55
N ARG A 15 0.46 18.42 1.84
CA ARG A 15 0.20 17.48 0.76
C ARG A 15 -0.57 16.25 1.26
N LEU A 16 -0.18 15.70 2.42
CA LEU A 16 -0.89 14.57 3.03
C LEU A 16 -2.34 14.94 3.35
N MET A 17 -2.54 16.07 4.02
CA MET A 17 -3.88 16.58 4.34
C MET A 17 -4.73 16.75 3.08
N LEU A 18 -4.17 17.37 2.03
CA LEU A 18 -4.83 17.55 0.73
C LEU A 18 -5.22 16.20 0.10
N CYS A 19 -4.33 15.22 0.11
CA CYS A 19 -4.61 13.88 -0.42
C CYS A 19 -5.73 13.17 0.36
N MET A 20 -5.75 13.30 1.69
CA MET A 20 -6.81 12.75 2.51
C MET A 20 -8.17 13.41 2.23
N TYR A 21 -8.20 14.75 2.15
CA TYR A 21 -9.42 15.48 1.82
C TYR A 21 -9.91 15.20 0.40
N MET A 22 -9.00 15.06 -0.58
CA MET A 22 -9.35 14.70 -1.96
C MET A 22 -9.92 13.28 -2.08
N GLY A 23 -9.56 12.36 -1.19
CA GLY A 23 -10.15 11.03 -1.13
C GLY A 23 -11.66 11.03 -0.92
N TYR A 24 -12.18 11.99 -0.15
CA TYR A 24 -13.60 12.08 0.14
C TYR A 24 -14.46 12.44 -1.10
N PRO A 25 -14.22 13.56 -1.82
CA PRO A 25 -14.98 13.87 -3.03
C PRO A 25 -14.80 12.82 -4.14
N LEU A 26 -13.60 12.22 -4.25
CA LEU A 26 -13.37 11.15 -5.20
C LEU A 26 -14.20 9.90 -4.88
N GLY A 27 -14.38 9.57 -3.58
CA GLY A 27 -15.27 8.50 -3.13
C GLY A 27 -16.75 8.78 -3.46
N VAL A 28 -17.20 10.03 -3.31
CA VAL A 28 -18.56 10.46 -3.71
C VAL A 28 -18.76 10.35 -5.20
N ILE A 29 -17.79 10.80 -6.00
CA ILE A 29 -17.81 10.68 -7.46
C ILE A 29 -17.89 9.21 -7.89
N LEU A 30 -17.06 8.35 -7.27
CA LEU A 30 -17.06 6.92 -7.54
C LEU A 30 -18.43 6.28 -7.27
N ASN A 31 -19.07 6.67 -6.18
CA ASN A 31 -20.36 6.09 -5.79
C ASN A 31 -21.54 6.60 -6.65
N HIS A 32 -21.50 7.85 -7.07
CA HIS A 32 -22.61 8.52 -7.76
C HIS A 32 -22.54 8.43 -9.27
N PHE A 33 -21.36 8.56 -9.85
CA PHE A 33 -21.16 8.64 -11.30
C PHE A 33 -20.74 7.32 -11.95
N VAL A 34 -20.03 6.46 -11.24
CA VAL A 34 -19.46 5.24 -11.81
C VAL A 34 -20.38 4.06 -11.55
N LYS A 35 -21.25 3.75 -12.52
CA LYS A 35 -22.14 2.58 -12.52
C LYS A 35 -21.44 1.44 -13.28
N GLY A 36 -21.09 0.36 -12.58
CA GLY A 36 -20.44 -0.83 -13.15
C GLY A 36 -19.21 -1.26 -12.35
N THR A 37 -19.11 -2.53 -12.02
CA THR A 37 -18.05 -3.11 -11.18
C THR A 37 -16.65 -2.90 -11.78
N THR A 38 -16.49 -3.16 -13.06
CA THR A 38 -15.20 -3.03 -13.76
C THR A 38 -14.71 -1.58 -13.83
N LEU A 39 -15.61 -0.64 -14.14
CA LEU A 39 -15.29 0.79 -14.19
C LEU A 39 -14.94 1.34 -12.80
N ARG A 40 -15.61 0.87 -11.74
CA ARG A 40 -15.30 1.24 -10.36
C ARG A 40 -13.90 0.80 -9.95
N HIS A 41 -13.53 -0.43 -10.27
CA HIS A 41 -12.17 -0.93 -9.98
C HIS A 41 -11.10 -0.17 -10.75
N LEU A 42 -11.35 0.10 -12.02
CA LEU A 42 -10.42 0.85 -12.87
C LEU A 42 -10.24 2.30 -12.37
N PHE A 43 -11.33 2.98 -12.06
CA PHE A 43 -11.31 4.33 -11.52
C PHE A 43 -10.56 4.39 -10.18
N SER A 44 -10.86 3.47 -9.25
CA SER A 44 -10.16 3.38 -7.96
C SER A 44 -8.66 3.14 -8.12
N PHE A 45 -8.30 2.26 -9.06
CA PHE A 45 -6.89 1.98 -9.36
C PHE A 45 -6.16 3.22 -9.87
N PHE A 46 -6.70 3.89 -10.89
CA PHE A 46 -6.07 5.09 -11.46
C PHE A 46 -6.01 6.23 -10.47
N THR A 47 -7.07 6.46 -9.72
CA THR A 47 -7.12 7.52 -8.69
C THR A 47 -6.10 7.27 -7.60
N GLY A 48 -6.03 6.04 -7.05
CA GLY A 48 -5.04 5.67 -6.04
C GLY A 48 -3.61 5.78 -6.57
N PHE A 49 -3.39 5.36 -7.81
CA PHE A 49 -2.09 5.45 -8.46
C PHE A 49 -1.63 6.91 -8.65
N LEU A 50 -2.52 7.79 -9.13
CA LEU A 50 -2.22 9.21 -9.29
C LEU A 50 -1.94 9.91 -7.95
N LEU A 51 -2.72 9.63 -6.92
CA LEU A 51 -2.48 10.15 -5.58
C LEU A 51 -1.13 9.69 -5.03
N GLN A 52 -0.77 8.44 -5.25
CA GLN A 52 0.52 7.90 -4.82
C GLN A 52 1.69 8.52 -5.57
N LEU A 53 1.58 8.73 -6.88
CA LEU A 53 2.57 9.46 -7.68
C LEU A 53 2.76 10.89 -7.20
N TYR A 54 1.65 11.57 -6.88
CA TYR A 54 1.68 12.94 -6.37
C TYR A 54 2.40 13.04 -5.01
N MET A 55 2.13 12.08 -4.11
CA MET A 55 2.72 12.06 -2.76
C MET A 55 4.20 11.68 -2.78
N TYR A 56 4.54 10.57 -3.41
CA TYR A 56 5.85 9.92 -3.24
C TYR A 56 6.76 10.02 -4.46
N ARG A 57 6.34 10.72 -5.52
CA ARG A 57 7.12 10.93 -6.75
C ARG A 57 7.89 9.69 -7.23
N GLY A 58 9.22 9.66 -7.02
CA GLY A 58 10.06 8.54 -7.48
C GLY A 58 10.02 7.28 -6.62
N GLN A 59 9.53 7.36 -5.38
CA GLN A 59 9.55 6.21 -4.46
C GLN A 59 8.39 5.22 -4.69
N PHE A 60 7.43 5.55 -5.55
CA PHE A 60 6.30 4.66 -5.88
C PHE A 60 6.72 3.30 -6.44
N PHE A 61 7.91 3.21 -7.06
CA PHE A 61 8.45 1.94 -7.55
C PHE A 61 8.60 0.88 -6.46
N HIS A 62 8.94 1.28 -5.24
CA HIS A 62 9.03 0.36 -4.10
C HIS A 62 7.69 -0.30 -3.78
N THR A 63 6.62 0.46 -3.85
CA THR A 63 5.25 -0.04 -3.65
C THR A 63 4.84 -1.01 -4.75
N LEU A 64 5.12 -0.67 -6.00
CA LEU A 64 4.83 -1.55 -7.14
C LEU A 64 5.60 -2.85 -7.03
N LEU A 65 6.90 -2.80 -6.73
CA LEU A 65 7.74 -3.98 -6.56
C LEU A 65 7.20 -4.89 -5.45
N MET A 66 6.91 -4.30 -4.28
CA MET A 66 6.37 -5.02 -3.14
C MET A 66 5.07 -5.75 -3.48
N THR A 67 4.14 -5.03 -4.12
CA THR A 67 2.83 -5.57 -4.51
C THR A 67 2.94 -6.63 -5.60
N PHE A 68 3.80 -6.40 -6.60
CA PHE A 68 3.95 -7.31 -7.73
C PHE A 68 4.54 -8.66 -7.30
N VAL A 69 5.58 -8.62 -6.46
CA VAL A 69 6.17 -9.86 -5.92
C VAL A 69 5.21 -10.58 -4.98
N ALA A 70 4.49 -9.84 -4.10
CA ALA A 70 3.48 -10.44 -3.24
C ALA A 70 2.37 -11.13 -4.06
N TYR A 71 1.88 -10.50 -5.13
CA TYR A 71 0.91 -11.11 -6.03
C TYR A 71 1.47 -12.35 -6.75
N GLY A 72 2.71 -12.28 -7.21
CA GLY A 72 3.39 -13.44 -7.79
C GLY A 72 3.48 -14.60 -6.81
N LEU A 73 3.87 -14.35 -5.57
CA LEU A 73 3.90 -15.35 -4.51
C LEU A 73 2.51 -15.94 -4.23
N MET A 74 1.45 -15.13 -4.22
CA MET A 74 0.08 -15.63 -4.07
C MET A 74 -0.33 -16.55 -5.22
N LYS A 75 0.17 -16.33 -6.42
CA LYS A 75 -0.19 -17.13 -7.60
C LYS A 75 0.62 -18.43 -7.72
N PHE A 76 1.91 -18.39 -7.39
CA PHE A 76 2.85 -19.49 -7.64
C PHE A 76 3.15 -20.35 -6.42
N ALA A 77 2.95 -19.84 -5.20
CA ALA A 77 3.24 -20.58 -3.98
C ALA A 77 2.17 -21.67 -3.70
N PRO A 78 2.57 -22.81 -3.09
CA PRO A 78 1.63 -23.83 -2.67
C PRO A 78 0.67 -23.27 -1.60
N ARG A 79 -0.62 -23.51 -1.75
CA ARG A 79 -1.71 -22.94 -0.93
C ARG A 79 -1.46 -23.02 0.58
N GLN A 80 -0.92 -24.13 1.06
CA GLN A 80 -0.67 -24.33 2.49
C GLN A 80 0.35 -23.35 3.08
N LYS A 81 1.37 -22.95 2.30
CA LYS A 81 2.47 -22.08 2.76
C LYS A 81 2.42 -20.68 2.14
N GLN A 82 1.46 -20.42 1.27
CA GLN A 82 1.31 -19.18 0.52
C GLN A 82 1.28 -17.95 1.43
N THR A 83 0.44 -17.95 2.45
CA THR A 83 0.31 -16.84 3.41
C THR A 83 1.61 -16.56 4.14
N THR A 84 2.32 -17.63 4.56
CA THR A 84 3.61 -17.51 5.24
C THR A 84 4.67 -16.89 4.33
N PHE A 85 4.75 -17.32 3.07
CA PHE A 85 5.71 -16.73 2.12
C PHE A 85 5.43 -15.27 1.82
N VAL A 86 4.16 -14.90 1.62
CA VAL A 86 3.77 -13.50 1.40
C VAL A 86 4.10 -12.68 2.65
N PHE A 87 3.75 -13.15 3.83
CA PHE A 87 4.02 -12.44 5.09
C PHE A 87 5.52 -12.21 5.30
N VAL A 88 6.33 -13.26 5.15
CA VAL A 88 7.79 -13.16 5.29
C VAL A 88 8.37 -12.17 4.28
N TRP A 89 7.91 -12.23 3.03
CA TRP A 89 8.35 -11.31 1.99
C TRP A 89 8.05 -9.83 2.34
N VAL A 90 6.79 -9.53 2.66
CA VAL A 90 6.39 -8.13 2.91
C VAL A 90 7.05 -7.58 4.17
N MET A 91 7.23 -8.40 5.22
CA MET A 91 7.94 -8.00 6.45
C MET A 91 9.45 -7.82 6.21
N ALA A 92 10.09 -8.70 5.47
CA ALA A 92 11.50 -8.57 5.12
C ALA A 92 11.76 -7.32 4.29
N TYR A 93 10.90 -7.05 3.31
CA TYR A 93 11.01 -5.87 2.46
C TYR A 93 10.79 -4.57 3.24
N LEU A 94 9.79 -4.55 4.13
CA LEU A 94 9.54 -3.42 5.03
C LEU A 94 10.75 -3.16 5.94
N SER A 95 11.31 -4.21 6.54
CA SER A 95 12.51 -4.11 7.38
C SER A 95 13.70 -3.55 6.61
N PHE A 96 13.89 -4.01 5.37
CA PHE A 96 14.92 -3.48 4.48
C PHE A 96 14.74 -1.98 4.20
N GLN A 97 13.52 -1.53 3.93
CA GLN A 97 13.22 -0.11 3.73
C GLN A 97 13.54 0.72 4.98
N HIS A 98 13.20 0.23 6.18
CA HIS A 98 13.51 0.92 7.43
C HIS A 98 15.02 1.00 7.69
N ILE A 99 15.75 -0.09 7.48
CA ILE A 99 17.22 -0.10 7.64
C ILE A 99 17.88 0.84 6.64
N TYR A 100 17.45 0.80 5.36
CA TYR A 100 17.96 1.70 4.33
C TYR A 100 17.72 3.18 4.68
N ARG A 101 16.53 3.50 5.20
CA ARG A 101 16.20 4.85 5.67
C ARG A 101 17.10 5.30 6.82
N MET A 102 17.29 4.43 7.82
CA MET A 102 18.18 4.73 8.95
C MET A 102 19.62 5.00 8.50
N TRP A 103 20.07 4.30 7.47
CA TRP A 103 21.41 4.48 6.95
C TRP A 103 21.57 5.72 6.05
N ALA A 104 20.58 5.99 5.19
CA ALA A 104 20.63 7.07 4.21
C ALA A 104 20.23 8.43 4.80
N ASN A 105 19.32 8.47 5.79
CA ASN A 105 18.73 9.72 6.28
C ASN A 105 18.50 9.66 7.81
N PHE A 106 19.57 9.46 8.56
CA PHE A 106 19.51 9.34 10.02
C PHE A 106 19.01 10.66 10.65
N GLY A 107 17.83 10.60 11.29
CA GLY A 107 17.23 11.77 11.98
C GLY A 107 16.42 12.70 11.07
N GLY A 108 16.23 12.39 9.78
CA GLY A 108 15.33 13.16 8.91
C GLY A 108 13.87 12.90 9.25
N TYR A 109 13.07 13.99 9.34
CA TYR A 109 11.63 13.94 9.59
C TYR A 109 10.82 13.95 8.28
N ASP A 110 11.43 13.63 7.14
CA ASP A 110 10.76 13.62 5.85
C ASP A 110 9.69 12.52 5.80
N MET A 111 8.58 12.83 5.13
CA MET A 111 7.49 11.89 4.94
C MET A 111 7.88 10.85 3.88
N ASP A 112 8.27 9.67 4.35
CA ASP A 112 8.75 8.59 3.50
C ASP A 112 7.66 7.58 3.15
N ILE A 113 7.93 6.86 2.06
CA ILE A 113 7.11 5.72 1.61
C ILE A 113 6.99 4.59 2.65
N THR A 114 7.86 4.55 3.67
CA THR A 114 7.83 3.53 4.71
C THR A 114 6.51 3.49 5.47
N THR A 115 5.92 4.66 5.76
CA THR A 115 4.60 4.76 6.40
C THR A 115 3.51 4.12 5.54
N TYR A 116 3.51 4.40 4.24
CA TYR A 116 2.59 3.77 3.30
C TYR A 116 2.86 2.26 3.18
N SER A 117 4.13 1.85 3.15
CA SER A 117 4.52 0.44 3.08
C SER A 117 4.07 -0.36 4.32
N MET A 118 4.00 0.24 5.51
CA MET A 118 3.43 -0.39 6.70
C MET A 118 1.95 -0.74 6.50
N ILE A 119 1.15 0.22 6.01
CA ILE A 119 -0.27 -0.01 5.73
C ILE A 119 -0.45 -1.05 4.63
N LEU A 120 0.38 -0.96 3.59
CA LEU A 120 0.35 -1.91 2.47
C LEU A 120 0.71 -3.33 2.93
N THR A 121 1.70 -3.48 3.82
CA THR A 121 2.09 -4.76 4.44
C THR A 121 0.89 -5.40 5.14
N ALA A 122 0.17 -4.64 5.97
CA ALA A 122 -1.01 -5.14 6.65
C ALA A 122 -2.10 -5.59 5.66
N LYS A 123 -2.35 -4.79 4.62
CA LYS A 123 -3.36 -5.12 3.59
C LYS A 123 -2.96 -6.34 2.74
N LEU A 124 -1.71 -6.45 2.32
CA LEU A 124 -1.23 -7.60 1.54
C LEU A 124 -1.24 -8.88 2.37
N SER A 125 -0.89 -8.79 3.65
CA SER A 125 -0.99 -9.93 4.57
C SER A 125 -2.45 -10.40 4.70
N ALA A 126 -3.38 -9.49 4.99
CA ALA A 126 -4.81 -9.80 5.08
C ALA A 126 -5.34 -10.40 3.76
N LEU A 127 -4.96 -9.81 2.62
CA LEU A 127 -5.35 -10.30 1.30
C LEU A 127 -4.89 -11.74 1.07
N SER A 128 -3.68 -12.10 1.53
CA SER A 128 -3.14 -13.45 1.37
C SER A 128 -3.93 -14.50 2.17
N PHE A 129 -4.47 -14.13 3.34
CA PHE A 129 -5.39 -14.99 4.11
C PHE A 129 -6.71 -15.16 3.36
N CYS A 130 -7.34 -14.06 2.94
CA CYS A 130 -8.60 -14.12 2.18
C CYS A 130 -8.47 -14.93 0.89
N PHE A 131 -7.32 -14.85 0.21
CA PHE A 131 -7.08 -15.62 -1.01
C PHE A 131 -6.92 -17.11 -0.73
N LYS A 132 -6.29 -17.47 0.39
CA LYS A 132 -6.20 -18.85 0.86
C LYS A 132 -7.57 -19.40 1.20
N ASP A 133 -8.34 -18.68 2.01
CA ASP A 133 -9.65 -19.10 2.52
C ASP A 133 -10.69 -19.22 1.38
N GLY A 134 -10.66 -18.31 0.42
CA GLY A 134 -11.53 -18.37 -0.78
C GLY A 134 -11.31 -19.56 -1.70
N GLY A 135 -10.28 -20.36 -1.48
CA GLY A 135 -10.04 -21.62 -2.18
C GLY A 135 -10.31 -22.87 -1.37
N GLU A 136 -10.69 -22.75 -0.10
CA GLU A 136 -11.12 -23.84 0.77
C GLU A 136 -12.62 -24.12 0.55
N LYS A 137 -13.04 -25.36 0.81
CA LYS A 137 -14.46 -25.70 0.81
C LYS A 137 -15.13 -25.06 2.04
N GLU A 138 -16.40 -24.64 1.90
CA GLU A 138 -17.17 -24.01 2.98
C GLU A 138 -17.19 -24.82 4.29
N GLU A 139 -17.12 -26.14 4.21
CA GLU A 139 -17.06 -27.06 5.37
C GLU A 139 -15.85 -26.88 6.28
N ASN A 140 -14.74 -26.32 5.75
CA ASN A 140 -13.49 -26.12 6.50
C ASN A 140 -13.32 -24.68 7.01
N LEU A 141 -14.24 -23.80 6.70
CA LEU A 141 -14.26 -22.43 7.23
C LEU A 141 -14.85 -22.45 8.65
N LEU A 142 -14.23 -21.71 9.56
CA LEU A 142 -14.76 -21.59 10.93
C LEU A 142 -16.18 -21.01 10.86
N PRO A 143 -17.16 -21.59 11.58
CA PRO A 143 -18.47 -20.99 11.71
C PRO A 143 -18.31 -19.64 12.42
N GLU A 144 -18.95 -18.61 11.88
CA GLU A 144 -19.02 -17.28 12.48
C GLU A 144 -19.72 -17.30 13.84
#